data_508cb3c2a9aa0615ae48089ccad98e43
#
_entry.id   508cb3c2a9aa0615ae48089ccad98e43
#
_cell.length_a   1.000
_cell.length_b   1.000
_cell.length_c   1.000
_cell.angle_alpha   90.00
_cell.angle_beta   90.00
_cell.angle_gamma   90.00
#
_symmetry.space_group_name_H-M   'P 1'
#
loop_
_entity.id
_entity.type
_entity.pdbx_description
1 polymer ?
#
loop_
_entity_poly.entity_id
_entity_poly.type
_entity_poly.pdbx_seq_one_letter_code
_entity_poly.pdbx_strand_id
1 'polypeptide(L)'
;MLPVLPLIEGESTVSWCSRLGPFHAGLSGPDFLKLMQISRQSVVDTTDDCIGRLADLTGIAEPRIRASGVQRVGEARFKHRDEEFGMRFALRTHTTFCPACLLEDADPAGPSLGQRVGRIGWMFSPVRTCPRHGIILHRRRNSGFHEQFQDMTLVAPDDAALEKLA
;
A
#
# COMPACT_ATOMS: atom_id res chain seq x y z
N MET A 1 4.33 12.82 -22.38
CA MET A 1 4.41 11.80 -21.31
C MET A 1 3.46 12.26 -20.21
N LEU A 2 2.51 11.44 -19.83
CA LEU A 2 1.59 11.76 -18.72
C LEU A 2 2.38 11.78 -17.41
N PRO A 3 2.04 12.65 -16.44
CA PRO A 3 2.68 12.62 -15.15
C PRO A 3 2.44 11.25 -14.51
N VAL A 4 3.48 10.65 -13.98
CA VAL A 4 3.40 9.34 -13.32
C VAL A 4 3.39 9.56 -11.82
N LEU A 5 2.41 8.95 -11.14
CA LEU A 5 2.39 8.94 -9.68
C LEU A 5 3.62 8.19 -9.15
N PRO A 6 4.49 8.84 -8.37
CA PRO A 6 5.68 8.17 -7.87
C PRO A 6 5.30 7.03 -6.89
N LEU A 7 5.95 5.88 -7.07
CA LEU A 7 6.00 4.83 -6.04
C LEU A 7 7.01 5.27 -4.98
N ILE A 8 6.53 5.58 -3.78
CA ILE A 8 7.35 6.13 -2.70
C ILE A 8 8.20 5.01 -2.07
N GLU A 9 9.38 5.36 -1.59
CA GLU A 9 10.22 4.39 -0.90
C GLU A 9 9.51 3.84 0.36
N GLY A 10 9.48 2.52 0.49
CA GLY A 10 8.78 1.83 1.57
C GLY A 10 7.25 1.78 1.42
N GLU A 11 6.67 2.36 0.37
CA GLU A 11 5.25 2.21 0.06
C GLU A 11 4.93 0.77 -0.40
N SER A 12 3.77 0.27 0.01
CA SER A 12 3.29 -1.02 -0.49
C SER A 12 2.64 -0.88 -1.88
N THR A 13 2.80 -1.90 -2.73
CA THR A 13 2.16 -1.94 -4.05
C THR A 13 0.64 -1.75 -3.96
N VAL A 14 -0.02 -2.30 -2.95
CA VAL A 14 -1.46 -2.15 -2.75
C VAL A 14 -1.85 -0.70 -2.44
N SER A 15 -1.08 0.00 -1.58
CA SER A 15 -1.28 1.42 -1.29
C SER A 15 -1.04 2.28 -2.54
N TRP A 16 0.05 2.05 -3.25
CA TRP A 16 0.33 2.77 -4.47
C TRP A 16 -0.78 2.61 -5.51
N CYS A 17 -1.27 1.39 -5.73
CA CYS A 17 -2.39 1.13 -6.64
C CYS A 17 -3.68 1.84 -6.21
N SER A 18 -3.93 2.01 -4.90
CA SER A 18 -5.08 2.78 -4.43
C SER A 18 -5.01 4.27 -4.78
N ARG A 19 -3.79 4.81 -4.89
CA ARG A 19 -3.52 6.21 -5.21
C ARG A 19 -3.53 6.51 -6.72
N LEU A 20 -3.29 5.52 -7.57
CA LEU A 20 -3.27 5.70 -9.04
C LEU A 20 -4.62 6.23 -9.57
N GLY A 21 -5.73 5.70 -9.07
CA GLY A 21 -7.07 6.10 -9.51
C GLY A 21 -7.38 7.56 -9.27
N PRO A 22 -7.29 8.06 -8.03
CA PRO A 22 -7.48 9.48 -7.73
C PRO A 22 -6.53 10.39 -8.51
N PHE A 23 -5.27 9.99 -8.66
CA PHE A 23 -4.26 10.79 -9.35
C PHE A 23 -4.51 10.93 -10.86
N HIS A 24 -4.84 9.83 -11.55
CA HIS A 24 -4.94 9.83 -13.01
C HIS A 24 -6.34 10.13 -13.54
N ALA A 25 -7.39 9.76 -12.82
CA ALA A 25 -8.75 9.75 -13.36
C ALA A 25 -9.82 10.26 -12.39
N GLY A 26 -9.48 10.67 -11.18
CA GLY A 26 -10.46 11.02 -10.15
C GLY A 26 -11.34 9.84 -9.74
N LEU A 27 -10.92 8.60 -10.03
CA LEU A 27 -11.62 7.37 -9.71
C LEU A 27 -11.09 6.77 -8.40
N SER A 28 -11.84 5.85 -7.80
CA SER A 28 -11.27 5.01 -6.75
C SER A 28 -10.15 4.12 -7.32
N GLY A 29 -9.15 3.75 -6.50
CA GLY A 29 -8.10 2.83 -6.94
C GLY A 29 -8.64 1.55 -7.56
N PRO A 30 -9.61 0.85 -6.91
CA PRO A 30 -10.25 -0.33 -7.48
C PRO A 30 -10.95 -0.12 -8.83
N ASP A 31 -11.63 1.02 -9.04
CA ASP A 31 -12.30 1.30 -10.30
C ASP A 31 -11.30 1.60 -11.43
N PHE A 32 -10.23 2.32 -11.10
CA PHE A 32 -9.13 2.55 -12.02
C PHE A 32 -8.47 1.23 -12.46
N LEU A 33 -8.14 0.34 -11.52
CA LEU A 33 -7.57 -0.97 -11.84
C LEU A 33 -8.51 -1.80 -12.72
N LYS A 34 -9.81 -1.77 -12.48
CA LYS A 34 -10.80 -2.43 -13.32
C LYS A 34 -10.80 -1.86 -14.74
N LEU A 35 -10.71 -0.54 -14.90
CA LEU A 35 -10.59 0.12 -16.20
C LEU A 35 -9.31 -0.34 -16.94
N MET A 36 -8.20 -0.51 -16.22
CA MET A 36 -6.94 -1.01 -16.75
C MET A 36 -6.89 -2.55 -16.89
N GLN A 37 -8.00 -3.25 -16.62
CA GLN A 37 -8.12 -4.71 -16.68
C GLN A 37 -7.13 -5.44 -15.75
N ILE A 38 -6.78 -4.81 -14.62
CA ILE A 38 -5.95 -5.40 -13.56
C ILE A 38 -6.86 -5.89 -12.44
N SER A 39 -6.80 -7.19 -12.11
CA SER A 39 -7.64 -7.73 -11.06
C SER A 39 -7.18 -7.27 -9.68
N ARG A 40 -8.15 -7.02 -8.79
CA ARG A 40 -7.86 -6.65 -7.39
C ARG A 40 -7.03 -7.74 -6.68
N GLN A 41 -7.36 -9.00 -6.92
CA GLN A 41 -6.67 -10.11 -6.29
C GLN A 41 -5.21 -10.19 -6.76
N SER A 42 -4.94 -9.95 -8.05
CA SER A 42 -3.56 -9.95 -8.57
C SER A 42 -2.70 -8.84 -7.97
N VAL A 43 -3.29 -7.67 -7.65
CA VAL A 43 -2.59 -6.60 -6.92
C VAL A 43 -2.29 -7.02 -5.48
N VAL A 44 -3.28 -7.56 -4.77
CA VAL A 44 -3.13 -8.02 -3.37
C VAL A 44 -2.09 -9.15 -3.28
N ASP A 45 -2.06 -10.05 -4.26
CA ASP A 45 -1.11 -11.16 -4.33
C ASP A 45 0.20 -10.78 -5.03
N THR A 46 0.29 -9.57 -5.58
CA THR A 46 1.46 -9.03 -6.29
C THR A 46 1.99 -10.03 -7.32
N THR A 47 1.10 -10.51 -8.21
CA THR A 47 1.43 -11.52 -9.22
C THR A 47 2.37 -10.95 -10.29
N ASP A 48 3.13 -11.81 -10.97
CA ASP A 48 4.06 -11.39 -12.04
C ASP A 48 3.33 -10.69 -13.19
N ASP A 49 2.14 -11.18 -13.61
CA ASP A 49 1.30 -10.51 -14.61
C ASP A 49 0.89 -9.10 -14.16
N CYS A 50 0.50 -8.94 -12.91
CA CYS A 50 0.15 -7.64 -12.35
C CYS A 50 1.36 -6.68 -12.33
N ILE A 51 2.53 -7.18 -11.95
CA ILE A 51 3.77 -6.40 -11.94
C ILE A 51 4.11 -5.90 -13.34
N GLY A 52 4.10 -6.79 -14.36
CA GLY A 52 4.36 -6.43 -15.75
C GLY A 52 3.39 -5.36 -16.26
N ARG A 53 2.08 -5.55 -16.04
CA ARG A 53 1.06 -4.56 -16.44
C ARG A 53 1.22 -3.21 -15.77
N LEU A 54 1.55 -3.21 -14.47
CA LEU A 54 1.81 -1.96 -13.74
C LEU A 54 3.08 -1.28 -14.25
N ALA A 55 4.13 -2.04 -14.60
CA ALA A 55 5.35 -1.50 -15.18
C ALA A 55 5.09 -0.87 -16.56
N ASP A 56 4.34 -1.54 -17.43
CA ASP A 56 3.95 -1.03 -18.75
C ASP A 56 3.10 0.25 -18.63
N LEU A 57 2.15 0.27 -17.69
CA LEU A 57 1.25 1.41 -17.48
C LEU A 57 1.98 2.64 -16.95
N THR A 58 2.95 2.44 -16.04
CA THR A 58 3.53 3.54 -15.26
C THR A 58 4.97 3.86 -15.62
N GLY A 59 5.65 2.97 -16.34
CA GLY A 59 7.09 3.09 -16.64
C GLY A 59 8.01 2.81 -15.44
N ILE A 60 7.45 2.38 -14.30
CA ILE A 60 8.26 1.99 -13.13
C ILE A 60 8.79 0.58 -13.34
N ALA A 61 10.10 0.40 -13.14
CA ALA A 61 10.75 -0.90 -13.34
C ALA A 61 10.14 -2.00 -12.46
N GLU A 62 9.87 -3.18 -13.05
CA GLU A 62 9.29 -4.34 -12.36
C GLU A 62 9.99 -4.70 -11.03
N PRO A 63 11.35 -4.72 -10.94
CA PRO A 63 12.01 -5.02 -9.69
C PRO A 63 11.62 -4.09 -8.54
N ARG A 64 11.35 -2.81 -8.85
CA ARG A 64 10.91 -1.83 -7.85
C ARG A 64 9.48 -2.10 -7.39
N ILE A 65 8.57 -2.42 -8.31
CA ILE A 65 7.19 -2.80 -7.99
C ILE A 65 7.19 -4.10 -7.16
N ARG A 66 7.97 -5.09 -7.57
CA ARG A 66 8.13 -6.36 -6.87
C ARG A 66 8.64 -6.18 -5.44
N ALA A 67 9.64 -5.32 -5.23
CA ALA A 67 10.22 -5.03 -3.92
C ALA A 67 9.25 -4.29 -2.97
N SER A 68 8.18 -3.70 -3.49
CA SER A 68 7.13 -3.04 -2.69
C SER A 68 5.91 -3.92 -2.41
N GLY A 69 5.89 -5.16 -2.90
CA GLY A 69 4.79 -6.10 -2.77
C GLY A 69 5.06 -7.30 -1.86
N VAL A 70 3.99 -7.99 -1.50
CA VAL A 70 4.03 -9.30 -0.86
C VAL A 70 3.43 -10.30 -1.83
N GLN A 71 4.29 -11.04 -2.52
CA GLN A 71 3.88 -12.03 -3.51
C GLN A 71 3.30 -13.28 -2.85
N ARG A 72 2.23 -13.81 -3.42
CA ARG A 72 1.72 -15.13 -3.06
C ARG A 72 2.42 -16.19 -3.90
N VAL A 73 3.18 -17.08 -3.26
CA VAL A 73 3.96 -18.14 -3.92
C VAL A 73 3.38 -19.55 -3.69
N GLY A 74 2.29 -19.64 -2.92
CA GLY A 74 1.60 -20.91 -2.63
C GLY A 74 0.31 -20.68 -1.87
N GLU A 75 -0.37 -21.76 -1.45
CA GLU A 75 -1.67 -21.67 -0.79
C GLU A 75 -1.63 -20.84 0.49
N ALA A 76 -0.64 -21.01 1.34
CA ALA A 76 -0.43 -20.26 2.58
C ALA A 76 0.99 -19.71 2.70
N ARG A 77 1.69 -19.57 1.57
CA ARG A 77 3.07 -19.08 1.50
C ARG A 77 3.16 -17.79 0.71
N PHE A 78 3.95 -16.89 1.24
CA PHE A 78 4.18 -15.56 0.69
C PHE A 78 5.67 -15.29 0.62
N LYS A 79 6.04 -14.36 -0.25
CA LYS A 79 7.41 -13.91 -0.45
C LYS A 79 7.46 -12.38 -0.45
N HIS A 80 8.43 -11.81 0.21
CA HIS A 80 8.79 -10.40 0.08
C HIS A 80 10.30 -10.31 -0.12
N ARG A 81 10.70 -9.71 -1.23
CA ARG A 81 12.10 -9.76 -1.69
C ARG A 81 12.55 -11.23 -1.80
N ASP A 82 13.58 -11.63 -1.08
CA ASP A 82 14.13 -12.99 -1.12
C ASP A 82 13.64 -13.90 0.02
N GLU A 83 12.84 -13.35 0.96
CA GLU A 83 12.36 -14.07 2.13
C GLU A 83 10.97 -14.66 1.93
N GLU A 84 10.83 -15.96 2.18
CA GLU A 84 9.55 -16.64 2.20
C GLU A 84 9.02 -16.83 3.62
N PHE A 85 7.71 -16.68 3.79
CA PHE A 85 7.05 -16.80 5.09
C PHE A 85 5.60 -17.29 4.97
N GLY A 86 5.06 -17.74 6.10
CA GLY A 86 3.68 -18.19 6.20
C GLY A 86 2.68 -17.05 6.34
N MET A 87 1.40 -17.37 6.13
CA MET A 87 0.28 -16.42 6.16
C MET A 87 0.18 -15.57 7.46
N ARG A 88 0.60 -16.12 8.61
CA ARG A 88 0.55 -15.41 9.90
C ARG A 88 1.55 -14.26 10.01
N PHE A 89 2.56 -14.25 9.16
CA PHE A 89 3.57 -13.19 9.15
C PHE A 89 3.08 -11.93 8.46
N ALA A 90 2.22 -12.06 7.44
CA ALA A 90 1.64 -10.92 6.71
C ALA A 90 0.22 -10.62 7.21
N LEU A 91 -0.01 -9.38 7.62
CA LEU A 91 -1.29 -8.90 8.13
C LEU A 91 -2.22 -8.47 6.98
N ARG A 92 -2.90 -9.44 6.37
CA ARG A 92 -3.87 -9.13 5.29
C ARG A 92 -5.27 -8.80 5.80
N THR A 93 -5.57 -9.16 7.04
CA THR A 93 -6.87 -8.92 7.68
C THR A 93 -6.91 -7.66 8.54
N HIS A 94 -5.81 -6.94 8.59
CA HIS A 94 -5.67 -5.72 9.38
C HIS A 94 -5.01 -4.62 8.57
N THR A 95 -5.47 -3.41 8.78
CA THR A 95 -4.77 -2.19 8.38
C THR A 95 -3.95 -1.70 9.56
N THR A 96 -2.66 -1.49 9.33
CA THR A 96 -1.72 -1.02 10.34
C THR A 96 -1.11 0.27 9.85
N PHE A 97 -0.93 1.25 10.73
CA PHE A 97 -0.41 2.57 10.36
C PHE A 97 0.31 3.27 11.51
N CYS A 98 1.18 4.21 11.16
CA CYS A 98 1.77 5.18 12.07
C CYS A 98 1.04 6.52 11.89
N PRO A 99 0.41 7.09 12.94
CA PRO A 99 -0.33 8.34 12.81
C PRO A 99 0.56 9.50 12.37
N ALA A 100 1.76 9.62 12.93
CA ALA A 100 2.69 10.69 12.56
C ALA A 100 3.13 10.59 11.08
N CYS A 101 3.39 9.37 10.54
CA CYS A 101 3.65 9.21 9.11
C CYS A 101 2.48 9.67 8.24
N LEU A 102 1.23 9.36 8.63
CA LEU A 102 0.05 9.74 7.85
C LEU A 102 -0.21 11.24 7.88
N LEU A 103 0.11 11.91 8.98
CA LEU A 103 0.06 13.39 9.07
C LEU A 103 1.11 14.04 8.16
N GLU A 104 2.34 13.53 8.15
CA GLU A 104 3.38 14.01 7.25
C GLU A 104 3.06 13.76 5.77
N ASP A 105 2.43 12.63 5.44
CA ASP A 105 2.00 12.31 4.08
C ASP A 105 0.91 13.26 3.56
N ALA A 106 0.14 13.91 4.44
CA ALA A 106 -0.90 14.85 4.08
C ALA A 106 -0.36 16.19 3.54
N ASP A 107 0.95 16.47 3.64
CA ASP A 107 1.58 17.64 3.06
C ASP A 107 1.55 17.58 1.52
N PRO A 108 0.85 18.51 0.83
CA PRO A 108 0.79 18.54 -0.63
C PRO A 108 2.15 18.81 -1.29
N ALA A 109 3.08 19.46 -0.60
CA ALA A 109 4.44 19.72 -1.07
C ALA A 109 5.38 18.50 -0.87
N GLY A 110 4.92 17.50 -0.12
CA GLY A 110 5.67 16.30 0.16
C GLY A 110 5.70 15.31 -1.03
N PRO A 111 6.53 14.26 -0.95
CA PRO A 111 6.68 13.27 -2.02
C PRO A 111 5.40 12.45 -2.26
N SER A 112 4.50 12.43 -1.31
CA SER A 112 3.18 11.76 -1.38
C SER A 112 2.12 12.58 -2.12
N LEU A 113 2.42 13.86 -2.45
CA LEU A 113 1.49 14.79 -3.08
C LEU A 113 0.19 14.98 -2.26
N GLY A 114 0.31 15.01 -0.94
CA GLY A 114 -0.83 15.15 -0.03
C GLY A 114 -1.68 13.88 0.14
N GLN A 115 -1.23 12.75 -0.40
CA GLN A 115 -1.94 11.49 -0.29
C GLN A 115 -1.30 10.59 0.76
N ARG A 116 -2.09 10.11 1.71
CA ARG A 116 -1.63 9.20 2.75
C ARG A 116 -1.19 7.87 2.17
N VAL A 117 -0.05 7.35 2.65
CA VAL A 117 0.66 6.20 2.08
C VAL A 117 0.73 5.05 3.06
N GLY A 118 0.31 3.86 2.63
CA GLY A 118 0.50 2.60 3.36
C GLY A 118 1.90 2.04 3.14
N ARG A 119 2.64 1.77 4.22
CA ARG A 119 4.01 1.26 4.15
C ARG A 119 4.04 -0.25 4.13
N ILE A 120 4.92 -0.83 3.30
CA ILE A 120 5.09 -2.30 3.20
C ILE A 120 5.45 -2.93 4.55
N GLY A 121 6.31 -2.27 5.34
CA GLY A 121 6.70 -2.74 6.66
C GLY A 121 5.54 -2.89 7.65
N TRP A 122 4.47 -2.10 7.49
CA TRP A 122 3.29 -2.19 8.35
C TRP A 122 2.43 -3.43 8.09
N MET A 123 2.65 -4.11 6.97
CA MET A 123 1.96 -5.37 6.65
C MET A 123 2.52 -6.57 7.41
N PHE A 124 3.68 -6.44 8.05
CA PHE A 124 4.29 -7.57 8.74
C PHE A 124 3.92 -7.62 10.22
N SER A 125 3.46 -8.79 10.68
CA SER A 125 2.95 -8.97 12.05
C SER A 125 3.98 -8.70 13.16
N PRO A 126 5.29 -8.97 12.99
CA PRO A 126 6.30 -8.66 13.99
C PRO A 126 6.61 -7.16 14.12
N VAL A 127 6.31 -6.36 13.08
CA VAL A 127 6.58 -4.92 13.12
C VAL A 127 5.52 -4.25 14.00
N ARG A 128 5.93 -3.79 15.17
CA ARG A 128 5.04 -3.19 16.18
C ARG A 128 5.25 -1.70 16.34
N THR A 129 6.38 -1.19 15.89
CA THR A 129 6.81 0.20 16.09
C THR A 129 7.18 0.81 14.76
N CYS A 130 6.88 2.07 14.57
CA CYS A 130 7.32 2.82 13.40
C CYS A 130 8.84 3.05 13.49
N PRO A 131 9.64 2.62 12.52
CA PRO A 131 11.10 2.82 12.57
C PRO A 131 11.51 4.28 12.44
N ARG A 132 10.61 5.13 11.90
CA ARG A 132 10.87 6.56 11.71
C ARG A 132 10.53 7.40 12.95
N HIS A 133 9.41 7.07 13.62
CA HIS A 133 8.88 7.87 14.75
C HIS A 133 9.07 7.20 16.11
N GLY A 134 9.46 5.92 16.16
CA GLY A 134 9.61 5.18 17.41
C GLY A 134 8.31 4.87 18.16
N ILE A 135 7.15 5.27 17.62
CA ILE A 135 5.83 5.07 18.25
C ILE A 135 5.22 3.73 17.84
N ILE A 136 4.32 3.22 18.68
CA ILE A 136 3.58 1.97 18.42
C ILE A 136 2.69 2.16 17.20
N LEU A 137 2.70 1.18 16.29
CA LEU A 137 1.80 1.16 15.15
C LEU A 137 0.37 0.84 15.60
N HIS A 138 -0.57 1.67 15.17
CA HIS A 138 -1.99 1.41 15.35
C HIS A 138 -2.46 0.32 14.39
N ARG A 139 -3.29 -0.58 14.88
CA ARG A 139 -3.78 -1.73 14.13
C ARG A 139 -5.30 -1.83 14.24
N ARG A 140 -5.98 -1.87 13.10
CA ARG A 140 -7.42 -2.02 12.99
C ARG A 140 -7.75 -3.25 12.14
N ARG A 141 -8.72 -4.05 12.57
CA ARG A 141 -9.23 -5.16 11.76
C ARG A 141 -10.00 -4.61 10.57
N ASN A 142 -9.75 -5.17 9.39
CA ASN A 142 -10.44 -4.80 8.17
C ASN A 142 -11.90 -5.25 8.21
N SER A 143 -12.81 -4.39 7.79
CA SER A 143 -14.25 -4.68 7.72
C SER A 143 -14.63 -5.39 6.41
N GLY A 144 -13.78 -5.29 5.38
CA GLY A 144 -14.03 -5.88 4.08
C GLY A 144 -12.77 -6.01 3.21
N PHE A 145 -12.93 -6.69 2.08
CA PHE A 145 -11.85 -6.94 1.13
C PHE A 145 -11.23 -5.64 0.56
N HIS A 146 -12.04 -4.59 0.38
CA HIS A 146 -11.57 -3.31 -0.14
C HIS A 146 -10.48 -2.65 0.74
N GLU A 147 -10.52 -2.90 2.05
CA GLU A 147 -9.51 -2.34 2.97
C GLU A 147 -8.14 -3.00 2.84
N GLN A 148 -8.02 -4.16 2.18
CA GLN A 148 -6.74 -4.78 1.88
C GLN A 148 -5.86 -3.96 0.92
N PHE A 149 -6.46 -3.02 0.18
CA PHE A 149 -5.75 -2.08 -0.68
C PHE A 149 -4.98 -1.00 0.08
N GLN A 150 -5.12 -0.93 1.40
CA GLN A 150 -4.45 0.09 2.20
C GLN A 150 -4.64 1.51 1.65
N ASP A 151 -5.86 1.82 1.20
CA ASP A 151 -6.24 3.19 0.86
C ASP A 151 -6.32 4.01 2.16
N MET A 152 -5.19 4.57 2.54
CA MET A 152 -5.05 5.26 3.82
C MET A 152 -5.89 6.55 3.88
N THR A 153 -6.30 7.09 2.75
CA THR A 153 -7.21 8.24 2.70
C THR A 153 -8.62 7.86 3.16
N LEU A 154 -9.04 6.62 2.86
CA LEU A 154 -10.37 6.12 3.23
C LEU A 154 -10.40 5.40 4.58
N VAL A 155 -9.33 4.68 4.92
CA VAL A 155 -9.33 3.77 6.08
C VAL A 155 -8.68 4.34 7.33
N ALA A 156 -7.84 5.37 7.20
CA ALA A 156 -7.25 6.04 8.35
C ALA A 156 -8.25 6.98 9.04
N PRO A 157 -8.08 7.25 10.35
CA PRO A 157 -8.81 8.31 11.03
C PRO A 157 -8.56 9.69 10.42
N ASP A 158 -9.40 10.66 10.74
CA ASP A 158 -9.18 12.06 10.37
C ASP A 158 -7.94 12.66 11.08
N ASP A 159 -7.51 13.85 10.64
CA ASP A 159 -6.30 14.49 11.15
C ASP A 159 -6.37 14.75 12.66
N ALA A 160 -7.52 15.19 13.17
CA ALA A 160 -7.70 15.47 14.59
C ALA A 160 -7.58 14.21 15.47
N ALA A 161 -8.02 13.07 14.95
CA ALA A 161 -7.84 11.79 15.61
C ALA A 161 -6.39 11.27 15.48
N LEU A 162 -5.75 11.48 14.33
CA LEU A 162 -4.34 11.12 14.12
C LEU A 162 -3.41 11.92 15.04
N GLU A 163 -3.65 13.23 15.22
CA GLU A 163 -2.89 14.10 16.13
C GLU A 163 -2.95 13.61 17.60
N LYS A 164 -4.09 13.06 18.02
CA LYS A 164 -4.23 12.49 19.37
C LYS A 164 -3.51 11.14 19.53
N LEU A 165 -3.22 10.46 18.43
CA LEU A 165 -2.58 9.16 18.42
C LEU A 165 -1.06 9.26 18.16
N ALA A 166 -0.57 10.40 17.63
CA ALA A 166 0.83 10.66 17.35
C ALA A 166 1.59 11.13 18.59
#